data_34f2fc1bddce5cab1936729b61324a52
#
_entry.id   34f2fc1bddce5cab1936729b61324a52
#
_cell.length_a   1.000
_cell.length_b   1.000
_cell.length_c   1.000
_cell.angle_alpha   90.00
_cell.angle_beta   90.00
_cell.angle_gamma   90.00
#
_symmetry.space_group_name_H-M   'P 1'
#
loop_
_entity.id
_entity.type
_entity.pdbx_description
1 polymer ?
#
loop_
_entity_poly.entity_id
_entity_poly.type
_entity_poly.pdbx_seq_one_letter_code
_entity_poly.pdbx_strand_id
1 'polypeptide(L)'
;DPLWSRGLGDVYKRQVYMRFGRLAVPRVFDDNYNFEIGKGNVLVDGTDVTIIATGLMVNEALIAAENLKADGISARVVNMATIKPIDSDIIVDSVKKTGAVVTAEEHNIIGGLGSAVTEVVCEKCPAPVLRVGVEDVFGRSGPAVELLHIYGLDAAHIEEKAKEAIKLK
;
A
#
# COMPACT_ATOMS: atom_id res chain seq x y z
N ASP A 1 21.98 -20.66 -1.37
CA ASP A 1 21.62 -21.05 0.01
C ASP A 1 20.13 -21.34 0.07
N PRO A 2 19.70 -22.46 0.69
CA PRO A 2 18.28 -22.78 0.81
C PRO A 2 17.55 -21.71 1.66
N LEU A 3 16.29 -21.45 1.35
CA LEU A 3 15.46 -20.40 1.97
C LEU A 3 15.44 -20.44 3.52
N TRP A 4 15.57 -21.61 4.10
CA TRP A 4 15.62 -21.80 5.57
C TRP A 4 16.99 -21.44 6.19
N SER A 5 18.03 -21.31 5.39
CA SER A 5 19.39 -20.98 5.83
C SER A 5 19.70 -19.46 5.78
N ARG A 6 18.78 -18.65 5.28
CA ARG A 6 18.98 -17.19 5.12
C ARG A 6 19.29 -16.49 6.43
N GLY A 7 18.64 -16.89 7.53
CA GLY A 7 18.87 -16.29 8.84
C GLY A 7 20.29 -16.47 9.36
N LEU A 8 20.90 -17.63 9.16
CA LEU A 8 22.27 -17.92 9.61
C LEU A 8 23.33 -17.29 8.70
N GLY A 9 23.08 -17.25 7.38
CA GLY A 9 23.97 -16.57 6.43
C GLY A 9 24.04 -15.08 6.67
N ASP A 10 22.92 -14.45 6.99
CA ASP A 10 22.82 -13.03 7.26
C ASP A 10 23.46 -12.63 8.59
N VAL A 11 23.39 -13.47 9.61
CA VAL A 11 24.03 -13.24 10.92
C VAL A 11 25.56 -13.12 10.82
N TYR A 12 26.19 -13.89 9.93
CA TYR A 12 27.64 -13.93 9.83
C TYR A 12 28.27 -13.01 8.80
N LYS A 13 27.47 -12.58 7.78
CA LYS A 13 28.01 -11.76 6.68
C LYS A 13 27.39 -10.39 6.58
N ARG A 14 26.08 -10.28 6.82
CA ARG A 14 25.31 -9.03 6.82
C ARG A 14 24.20 -9.15 7.83
N GLN A 15 24.07 -8.16 8.68
CA GLN A 15 22.93 -8.09 9.60
C GLN A 15 21.74 -7.50 8.86
N VAL A 16 20.57 -8.17 8.99
CA VAL A 16 19.30 -7.73 8.43
C VAL A 16 18.29 -7.63 9.57
N TYR A 17 17.62 -6.49 9.65
CA TYR A 17 16.45 -6.35 10.52
C TYR A 17 15.20 -6.74 9.74
N MET A 18 14.50 -7.78 10.21
CA MET A 18 13.25 -8.22 9.62
C MET A 18 12.10 -8.01 10.59
N ARG A 19 11.07 -7.28 10.16
CA ARG A 19 9.85 -7.04 10.92
C ARG A 19 8.68 -7.72 10.23
N PHE A 20 7.94 -8.53 10.98
CA PHE A 20 6.75 -9.21 10.50
C PHE A 20 5.52 -8.73 11.24
N GLY A 21 4.38 -8.66 10.56
CA GLY A 21 3.07 -8.51 11.20
C GLY A 21 2.72 -9.76 12.03
N ARG A 22 1.98 -9.58 13.12
CA ARG A 22 1.53 -10.68 13.98
C ARG A 22 0.39 -11.49 13.38
N LEU A 23 -0.46 -10.84 12.58
CA LEU A 23 -1.60 -11.48 11.92
C LEU A 23 -1.17 -12.19 10.65
N ALA A 24 -1.81 -13.32 10.37
CA ALA A 24 -1.75 -13.93 9.06
C ALA A 24 -2.44 -13.00 8.04
N VAL A 25 -1.79 -12.75 6.92
CA VAL A 25 -2.35 -11.97 5.83
C VAL A 25 -2.83 -12.89 4.72
N PRO A 26 -3.93 -12.54 4.02
CA PRO A 26 -4.36 -13.27 2.84
C PRO A 26 -3.26 -13.33 1.79
N ARG A 27 -3.18 -14.46 1.09
CA ARG A 27 -2.23 -14.63 0.00
C ARG A 27 -2.72 -13.87 -1.24
N VAL A 28 -1.95 -12.90 -1.71
CA VAL A 28 -2.27 -12.06 -2.86
C VAL A 28 -1.63 -12.57 -4.15
N PHE A 29 -0.47 -13.20 -4.05
CA PHE A 29 0.30 -13.72 -5.18
C PHE A 29 0.33 -15.26 -5.22
N ASP A 30 0.48 -15.81 -6.39
CA ASP A 30 0.73 -17.24 -6.60
C ASP A 30 2.20 -17.64 -6.41
N ASP A 31 2.53 -18.91 -6.62
CA ASP A 31 3.89 -19.45 -6.44
C ASP A 31 4.87 -18.97 -7.51
N ASN A 32 4.39 -18.37 -8.60
CA ASN A 32 5.22 -17.85 -9.69
C ASN A 32 5.63 -16.40 -9.48
N TYR A 33 5.14 -15.77 -8.40
CA TYR A 33 5.49 -14.37 -8.09
C TYR A 33 6.99 -14.22 -7.86
N ASN A 34 7.62 -13.36 -8.65
CA ASN A 34 9.03 -13.00 -8.51
C ASN A 34 9.14 -11.66 -7.78
N PHE A 35 9.57 -11.71 -6.52
CA PHE A 35 9.81 -10.50 -5.73
C PHE A 35 11.11 -9.83 -6.17
N GLU A 36 11.03 -8.54 -6.47
CA GLU A 36 12.18 -7.70 -6.78
C GLU A 36 12.19 -6.46 -5.88
N ILE A 37 13.33 -6.21 -5.21
CA ILE A 37 13.50 -5.03 -4.36
C ILE A 37 13.42 -3.76 -5.21
N GLY A 38 12.61 -2.80 -4.79
CA GLY A 38 12.42 -1.54 -5.49
C GLY A 38 11.41 -1.59 -6.62
N LYS A 39 10.66 -2.70 -6.76
CA LYS A 39 9.59 -2.85 -7.75
C LYS A 39 8.23 -3.00 -7.09
N GLY A 40 7.27 -2.22 -7.60
CA GLY A 40 5.86 -2.38 -7.31
C GLY A 40 5.16 -3.28 -8.33
N ASN A 41 3.97 -3.77 -7.98
CA ASN A 41 3.18 -4.64 -8.85
C ASN A 41 1.76 -4.10 -9.01
N VAL A 42 1.29 -3.97 -10.25
CA VAL A 42 -0.11 -3.68 -10.53
C VAL A 42 -0.90 -4.96 -10.36
N LEU A 43 -1.84 -4.96 -9.42
CA LEU A 43 -2.74 -6.10 -9.13
C LEU A 43 -4.06 -5.97 -9.86
N VAL A 44 -4.59 -4.76 -9.94
CA VAL A 44 -5.81 -4.41 -10.68
C VAL A 44 -5.50 -3.18 -11.51
N ASP A 45 -5.88 -3.21 -12.78
CA ASP A 45 -5.75 -2.02 -13.64
C ASP A 45 -7.03 -1.19 -13.63
N GLY A 46 -6.87 0.14 -13.71
CA GLY A 46 -7.99 1.09 -13.61
C GLY A 46 -7.60 2.48 -14.09
N THR A 47 -8.61 3.35 -14.24
CA THR A 47 -8.45 4.66 -14.88
C THR A 47 -8.89 5.86 -14.02
N ASP A 48 -9.63 5.63 -12.93
CA ASP A 48 -10.22 6.74 -12.18
C ASP A 48 -9.43 7.15 -10.94
N VAL A 49 -8.82 6.22 -10.24
CA VAL A 49 -7.99 6.46 -9.06
C VAL A 49 -6.97 5.35 -8.91
N THR A 50 -5.79 5.66 -8.38
CA THR A 50 -4.81 4.64 -8.00
C THR A 50 -4.80 4.46 -6.50
N ILE A 51 -4.87 3.22 -6.02
CA ILE A 51 -4.68 2.82 -4.64
C ILE A 51 -3.32 2.14 -4.54
N ILE A 52 -2.38 2.76 -3.82
CA ILE A 52 -1.04 2.20 -3.57
C ILE A 52 -1.02 1.69 -2.14
N ALA A 53 -0.88 0.39 -1.97
CA ALA A 53 -0.94 -0.25 -0.66
C ALA A 53 0.30 -1.09 -0.35
N THR A 54 0.57 -1.31 0.93
CA THR A 54 1.63 -2.19 1.41
C THR A 54 1.14 -3.11 2.53
N GLY A 55 1.75 -4.29 2.63
CA GLY A 55 1.48 -5.26 3.69
C GLY A 55 0.01 -5.72 3.74
N LEU A 56 -0.57 -5.72 4.93
CA LEU A 56 -1.96 -6.11 5.18
C LEU A 56 -2.96 -5.30 4.34
N MET A 57 -2.69 -4.01 4.15
CA MET A 57 -3.60 -3.10 3.47
C MET A 57 -3.75 -3.39 1.96
N VAL A 58 -2.91 -4.25 1.39
CA VAL A 58 -3.06 -4.68 -0.01
C VAL A 58 -4.37 -5.46 -0.21
N ASN A 59 -4.72 -6.33 0.73
CA ASN A 59 -6.00 -7.05 0.68
C ASN A 59 -7.20 -6.10 0.80
N GLU A 60 -7.13 -5.15 1.73
CA GLU A 60 -8.17 -4.13 1.90
C GLU A 60 -8.32 -3.25 0.64
N ALA A 61 -7.21 -2.93 -0.03
CA ALA A 61 -7.21 -2.20 -1.29
C ALA A 61 -7.89 -2.98 -2.43
N LEU A 62 -7.70 -4.30 -2.49
CA LEU A 62 -8.38 -5.16 -3.47
C LEU A 62 -9.89 -5.21 -3.22
N ILE A 63 -10.31 -5.33 -1.96
CA ILE A 63 -11.74 -5.29 -1.57
C ILE A 63 -12.33 -3.93 -1.93
N ALA A 64 -11.65 -2.83 -1.59
CA ALA A 64 -12.08 -1.48 -1.93
C ALA A 64 -12.23 -1.28 -3.44
N ALA A 65 -11.30 -1.80 -4.25
CA ALA A 65 -11.38 -1.70 -5.70
C ALA A 65 -12.60 -2.46 -6.28
N GLU A 66 -12.95 -3.62 -5.72
CA GLU A 66 -14.13 -4.37 -6.15
C GLU A 66 -15.43 -3.63 -5.78
N ASN A 67 -15.48 -3.02 -4.59
CA ASN A 67 -16.63 -2.22 -4.16
C ASN A 67 -16.77 -0.94 -5.01
N LEU A 68 -15.67 -0.22 -5.27
CA LEU A 68 -15.64 0.94 -6.15
C LEU A 68 -16.13 0.61 -7.57
N LYS A 69 -15.78 -0.57 -8.07
CA LYS A 69 -16.25 -1.06 -9.37
C LYS A 69 -17.76 -1.24 -9.40
N ALA A 70 -18.38 -1.69 -8.30
CA ALA A 70 -19.85 -1.76 -8.20
C ALA A 70 -20.49 -0.36 -8.28
N ASP A 71 -19.79 0.67 -7.83
CA ASP A 71 -20.20 2.09 -7.94
C ASP A 71 -19.81 2.72 -9.29
N GLY A 72 -19.26 1.95 -10.24
CA GLY A 72 -18.86 2.42 -11.56
C GLY A 72 -17.52 3.15 -11.59
N ILE A 73 -16.69 3.03 -10.53
CA ILE A 73 -15.37 3.65 -10.41
C ILE A 73 -14.29 2.60 -10.71
N SER A 74 -13.42 2.88 -11.67
CA SER A 74 -12.32 2.01 -12.09
C SER A 74 -11.04 2.32 -11.32
N ALA A 75 -10.81 1.59 -10.22
CA ALA A 75 -9.63 1.77 -9.38
C ALA A 75 -8.45 0.90 -9.86
N ARG A 76 -7.25 1.51 -9.93
CA ARG A 76 -5.97 0.81 -10.12
C ARG A 76 -5.40 0.46 -8.76
N VAL A 77 -5.03 -0.80 -8.53
CA VAL A 77 -4.40 -1.23 -7.27
C VAL A 77 -2.94 -1.60 -7.52
N VAL A 78 -2.07 -0.99 -6.75
CA VAL A 78 -0.61 -1.24 -6.79
C VAL A 78 -0.15 -1.74 -5.44
N ASN A 79 0.47 -2.93 -5.42
CA ASN A 79 1.24 -3.39 -4.27
C ASN A 79 2.63 -2.76 -4.28
N MET A 80 2.94 -1.96 -3.28
CA MET A 80 4.26 -1.38 -3.05
C MET A 80 4.98 -2.16 -1.95
N ALA A 81 5.61 -3.28 -2.33
CA ALA A 81 6.26 -4.17 -1.38
C ALA A 81 7.53 -3.58 -0.76
N THR A 82 8.14 -2.58 -1.38
CA THR A 82 9.32 -1.87 -0.87
C THR A 82 9.10 -0.36 -0.87
N ILE A 83 9.40 0.29 0.26
CA ILE A 83 9.28 1.74 0.41
C ILE A 83 10.63 2.44 0.15
N LYS A 84 11.72 1.73 0.43
CA LYS A 84 13.08 2.23 0.19
C LYS A 84 13.99 1.09 -0.29
N PRO A 85 14.41 1.11 -1.56
CA PRO A 85 14.02 2.08 -2.60
C PRO A 85 12.55 1.94 -3.00
N ILE A 86 11.92 3.06 -3.38
CA ILE A 86 10.54 3.06 -3.89
C ILE A 86 10.54 2.97 -5.42
N ASP A 87 9.54 2.31 -6.00
CA ASP A 87 9.35 2.28 -7.45
C ASP A 87 8.69 3.58 -7.95
N SER A 88 9.52 4.57 -8.22
CA SER A 88 9.04 5.85 -8.73
C SER A 88 8.37 5.75 -10.10
N ASP A 89 8.77 4.79 -10.93
CA ASP A 89 8.27 4.68 -12.30
C ASP A 89 6.82 4.21 -12.31
N ILE A 90 6.48 3.21 -11.49
CA ILE A 90 5.10 2.73 -11.36
C ILE A 90 4.17 3.78 -10.73
N ILE A 91 4.69 4.61 -9.81
CA ILE A 91 3.93 5.72 -9.22
C ILE A 91 3.61 6.76 -10.30
N VAL A 92 4.62 7.20 -11.05
CA VAL A 92 4.45 8.20 -12.11
C VAL A 92 3.52 7.68 -13.23
N ASP A 93 3.67 6.42 -13.64
CA ASP A 93 2.77 5.78 -14.62
C ASP A 93 1.32 5.78 -14.10
N SER A 94 1.14 5.39 -12.84
CA SER A 94 -0.18 5.33 -12.21
C SER A 94 -0.83 6.71 -12.11
N VAL A 95 -0.08 7.73 -11.69
CA VAL A 95 -0.59 9.12 -11.63
C VAL A 95 -0.98 9.63 -13.01
N LYS A 96 -0.16 9.41 -14.03
CA LYS A 96 -0.48 9.81 -15.40
C LYS A 96 -1.74 9.13 -15.93
N LYS A 97 -2.00 7.91 -15.49
CA LYS A 97 -3.15 7.12 -15.93
C LYS A 97 -4.44 7.52 -15.22
N THR A 98 -4.38 7.78 -13.92
CA THR A 98 -5.57 7.93 -13.07
C THR A 98 -5.79 9.34 -12.53
N GLY A 99 -4.75 10.18 -12.46
CA GLY A 99 -4.81 11.57 -12.03
C GLY A 99 -5.02 11.78 -10.53
N ALA A 100 -5.23 10.74 -9.72
CA ALA A 100 -5.37 10.83 -8.27
C ALA A 100 -4.87 9.55 -7.59
N VAL A 101 -4.35 9.68 -6.38
CA VAL A 101 -3.75 8.58 -5.62
C VAL A 101 -4.31 8.51 -4.21
N VAL A 102 -4.54 7.29 -3.74
CA VAL A 102 -4.74 6.98 -2.32
C VAL A 102 -3.64 6.03 -1.89
N THR A 103 -2.99 6.30 -0.76
CA THR A 103 -2.04 5.35 -0.16
C THR A 103 -2.66 4.66 1.04
N ALA A 104 -2.37 3.37 1.24
CA ALA A 104 -2.89 2.59 2.35
C ALA A 104 -1.79 1.79 3.04
N GLU A 105 -1.60 2.03 4.33
CA GLU A 105 -0.55 1.43 5.14
C GLU A 105 -0.98 1.16 6.58
N GLU A 106 -0.58 0.02 7.16
CA GLU A 106 -0.74 -0.27 8.59
C GLU A 106 0.43 0.38 9.36
N HIS A 107 0.47 1.71 9.31
CA HIS A 107 1.51 2.53 9.93
C HIS A 107 0.98 3.96 10.16
N ASN A 108 1.74 4.76 10.93
CA ASN A 108 1.47 6.19 11.00
C ASN A 108 1.58 6.83 9.62
N ILE A 109 0.64 7.72 9.28
CA ILE A 109 0.63 8.45 8.01
C ILE A 109 1.85 9.35 7.79
N ILE A 110 2.61 9.65 8.85
CA ILE A 110 3.80 10.51 8.80
C ILE A 110 5.04 9.63 8.66
N GLY A 111 5.80 9.83 7.59
CA GLY A 111 7.08 9.15 7.37
C GLY A 111 7.00 7.71 6.85
N GLY A 112 5.79 7.23 6.47
CA GLY A 112 5.58 5.90 5.88
C GLY A 112 5.45 5.90 4.37
N LEU A 113 4.68 4.95 3.84
CA LEU A 113 4.40 4.79 2.41
C LEU A 113 3.81 6.07 1.82
N GLY A 114 2.80 6.65 2.50
CA GLY A 114 2.12 7.84 2.02
C GLY A 114 3.06 9.03 1.84
N SER A 115 4.03 9.21 2.75
CA SER A 115 5.05 10.24 2.63
C SER A 115 5.97 9.99 1.43
N ALA A 116 6.48 8.76 1.28
CA ALA A 116 7.38 8.41 0.19
C ALA A 116 6.70 8.54 -1.19
N VAL A 117 5.44 8.13 -1.32
CA VAL A 117 4.65 8.33 -2.55
C VAL A 117 4.43 9.81 -2.83
N THR A 118 4.07 10.59 -1.81
CA THR A 118 3.83 12.04 -1.95
C THR A 118 5.09 12.77 -2.43
N GLU A 119 6.27 12.43 -1.91
CA GLU A 119 7.55 12.98 -2.37
C GLU A 119 7.73 12.76 -3.87
N VAL A 120 7.56 11.53 -4.36
CA VAL A 120 7.67 11.20 -5.79
C VAL A 120 6.65 11.97 -6.62
N VAL A 121 5.38 12.01 -6.16
CA VAL A 121 4.30 12.69 -6.88
C VAL A 121 4.56 14.19 -6.96
N CYS A 122 4.94 14.83 -5.85
CA CYS A 122 5.24 16.27 -5.84
C CYS A 122 6.41 16.64 -6.76
N GLU A 123 7.44 15.79 -6.81
CA GLU A 123 8.64 16.08 -7.61
C GLU A 123 8.46 15.79 -9.10
N LYS A 124 7.72 14.73 -9.46
CA LYS A 124 7.72 14.21 -10.83
C LYS A 124 6.41 14.43 -11.59
N CYS A 125 5.27 14.38 -10.91
CA CYS A 125 3.94 14.52 -11.56
C CYS A 125 2.87 14.93 -10.54
N PRO A 126 2.78 16.20 -10.17
CA PRO A 126 1.87 16.68 -9.13
C PRO A 126 0.41 16.28 -9.37
N ALA A 127 -0.19 15.65 -8.36
CA ALA A 127 -1.58 15.19 -8.34
C ALA A 127 -2.07 15.09 -6.90
N PRO A 128 -3.39 15.03 -6.66
CA PRO A 128 -3.94 14.76 -5.34
C PRO A 128 -3.47 13.41 -4.79
N VAL A 129 -2.95 13.41 -3.54
CA VAL A 129 -2.59 12.21 -2.79
C VAL A 129 -3.31 12.24 -1.45
N LEU A 130 -4.20 11.30 -1.22
CA LEU A 130 -4.84 11.08 0.09
C LEU A 130 -4.27 9.84 0.75
N ARG A 131 -4.25 9.84 2.07
CA ARG A 131 -3.57 8.78 2.85
C ARG A 131 -4.56 8.07 3.76
N VAL A 132 -4.47 6.74 3.82
CA VAL A 132 -5.13 5.88 4.79
C VAL A 132 -4.04 5.22 5.63
N GLY A 133 -4.08 5.47 6.92
CA GLY A 133 -3.11 4.99 7.91
C GLY A 133 -3.47 5.51 9.29
N VAL A 134 -2.66 5.25 10.30
CA VAL A 134 -2.87 5.75 11.66
C VAL A 134 -2.59 7.25 11.71
N GLU A 135 -3.57 8.05 12.12
CA GLU A 135 -3.53 9.52 12.11
C GLU A 135 -2.81 10.11 13.34
N ASP A 136 -1.56 9.71 13.56
CA ASP A 136 -0.69 10.21 14.63
C ASP A 136 -1.35 10.21 16.03
N VAL A 137 -2.04 9.14 16.35
CA VAL A 137 -2.72 8.94 17.63
C VAL A 137 -2.08 7.78 18.40
N PHE A 138 -2.22 7.80 19.71
CA PHE A 138 -1.72 6.71 20.56
C PHE A 138 -2.43 5.39 20.28
N GLY A 139 -1.67 4.30 20.34
CA GLY A 139 -2.20 2.95 20.22
C GLY A 139 -3.14 2.58 21.35
N ARG A 140 -4.00 1.59 21.11
CA ARG A 140 -4.91 0.98 22.09
C ARG A 140 -4.66 -0.50 22.19
N SER A 141 -5.06 -1.11 23.31
CA SER A 141 -5.10 -2.56 23.44
C SER A 141 -6.46 -3.08 22.98
N GLY A 142 -6.47 -4.19 22.26
CA GLY A 142 -7.70 -4.83 21.77
C GLY A 142 -7.41 -5.96 20.77
N PRO A 143 -8.46 -6.66 20.32
CA PRO A 143 -8.37 -7.59 19.21
C PRO A 143 -7.90 -6.89 17.94
N ALA A 144 -6.95 -7.50 17.23
CA ALA A 144 -6.26 -6.83 16.13
C ALA A 144 -7.21 -6.37 15.00
N VAL A 145 -8.20 -7.20 14.62
CA VAL A 145 -9.18 -6.85 13.58
C VAL A 145 -10.05 -5.66 14.00
N GLU A 146 -10.49 -5.63 15.26
CA GLU A 146 -11.26 -4.50 15.78
C GLU A 146 -10.44 -3.20 15.78
N LEU A 147 -9.14 -3.30 16.12
CA LEU A 147 -8.24 -2.16 16.09
C LEU A 147 -8.06 -1.60 14.67
N LEU A 148 -7.98 -2.46 13.65
CA LEU A 148 -7.93 -2.01 12.26
C LEU A 148 -9.16 -1.14 11.93
N HIS A 149 -10.36 -1.58 12.27
CA HIS A 149 -11.58 -0.80 12.05
C HIS A 149 -11.61 0.51 12.86
N ILE A 150 -11.18 0.47 14.14
CA ILE A 150 -11.12 1.67 15.00
C ILE A 150 -10.20 2.74 14.41
N TYR A 151 -9.10 2.33 13.77
CA TYR A 151 -8.14 3.23 13.15
C TYR A 151 -8.42 3.53 11.67
N GLY A 152 -9.56 3.05 11.13
CA GLY A 152 -9.92 3.25 9.73
C GLY A 152 -9.00 2.55 8.74
N LEU A 153 -8.38 1.44 9.15
CA LEU A 153 -7.48 0.64 8.32
C LEU A 153 -8.27 -0.50 7.65
N ASP A 154 -9.24 -0.13 6.84
CA ASP A 154 -10.14 -1.07 6.15
C ASP A 154 -10.54 -0.57 4.76
N ALA A 155 -11.22 -1.42 4.01
CA ALA A 155 -11.66 -1.14 2.65
C ALA A 155 -12.61 0.05 2.57
N ALA A 156 -13.50 0.24 3.56
CA ALA A 156 -14.49 1.31 3.54
C ALA A 156 -13.83 2.71 3.58
N HIS A 157 -12.81 2.88 4.42
CA HIS A 157 -12.06 4.14 4.50
C HIS A 157 -11.20 4.37 3.23
N ILE A 158 -10.67 3.31 2.62
CA ILE A 158 -9.98 3.42 1.32
C ILE A 158 -10.95 3.89 0.24
N GLU A 159 -12.18 3.35 0.19
CA GLU A 159 -13.22 3.76 -0.76
C GLU A 159 -13.62 5.22 -0.57
N GLU A 160 -13.83 5.66 0.67
CA GLU A 160 -14.16 7.04 0.99
C GLU A 160 -13.05 7.98 0.48
N LYS A 161 -11.80 7.68 0.80
CA LYS A 161 -10.64 8.46 0.35
C LYS A 161 -10.46 8.42 -1.16
N ALA A 162 -10.77 7.31 -1.82
CA ALA A 162 -10.73 7.21 -3.28
C ALA A 162 -11.76 8.14 -3.94
N LYS A 163 -13.01 8.14 -3.44
CA LYS A 163 -14.07 9.04 -3.91
C LYS A 163 -13.74 10.51 -3.63
N GLU A 164 -13.09 10.81 -2.51
CA GLU A 164 -12.60 12.15 -2.18
C GLU A 164 -11.47 12.57 -3.13
N ALA A 165 -10.48 11.71 -3.38
CA ALA A 165 -9.34 11.99 -4.26
C ALA A 165 -9.78 12.27 -5.70
N ILE A 166 -10.78 11.56 -6.20
CA ILE A 166 -11.37 11.80 -7.53
C ILE A 166 -11.97 13.20 -7.66
N LYS A 167 -12.57 13.74 -6.60
CA LYS A 167 -13.15 15.09 -6.61
C LYS A 167 -12.11 16.21 -6.60
N LEU A 168 -10.86 15.89 -6.30
CA LEU A 168 -9.77 16.85 -6.22
C LEU A 168 -8.94 16.95 -7.52
N LYS A 169 -9.29 16.19 -8.56
CA LYS A 169 -8.61 16.19 -9.86
C LYS A 169 -8.66 17.54 -10.59
#